data_18aad70f4a3bbb1c8e9edc19399e7f10
#
_entry.id   18aad70f4a3bbb1c8e9edc19399e7f10
#
_cell.length_a   1.000
_cell.length_b   1.000
_cell.length_c   1.000
_cell.angle_alpha   90.00
_cell.angle_beta   90.00
_cell.angle_gamma   90.00
#
_symmetry.space_group_name_H-M   'P 1'
#
loop_
_entity.id
_entity.type
_entity.pdbx_description
1 polymer ?
#
loop_
_entity_poly.entity_id
_entity_poly.type
_entity_poly.pdbx_seq_one_letter_code
_entity_poly.pdbx_strand_id
1 'polypeptide(L)'
;MLNAASWSHWRDRANECRDAQRLVPAQSPPLIGRWRISCWARRRLLNEVTELNACELEIDLFCRGLRIPGDVPLDGVRGISRTRAGLGSGLEVILPTGSRIKKEIWTNVPVVESFATESPYRLQGAGDEGFSIVDDRVNHTYPVRLPEEPDWYTRQTSGGTQMNRIGVLQGTCLGIYINPVCTFWNYQPPLNCRFCTTGQNVGASEALEKSVADVVETCRAAKAESGITFVHLNGGFQGSRGIAFALPYVRAIKEHVGLLVGLQLAPERDFSRYDALMSTGVDHVSFCLEFLDPAWFERICPGKARIHGQGLFLEALAYCAARMPSGSVSGEIIAGVEPIERTHEAIDLIAKLGAFPTVCIFRPTLGSDMEDWPSPAYAAMREVMVHVYEACRRHWIPVGLAPRIEVSLVVTPDETALLAPRTAGFYVYEAYLRLAALAARPLFARRLRTVSAHLG
;
A
#
# COMPACT_ATOMS: atom_id res chain seq x y z
N MET A 1 29.84 10.57 11.83
CA MET A 1 29.93 12.05 11.86
C MET A 1 30.02 12.52 10.41
N LEU A 2 28.91 12.78 9.76
CA LEU A 2 28.85 13.41 8.44
C LEU A 2 28.57 14.89 8.68
N ASN A 3 29.47 15.70 8.14
CA ASN A 3 29.70 17.10 8.46
C ASN A 3 28.59 17.99 7.87
N ALA A 4 28.17 19.02 8.61
CA ALA A 4 27.14 20.01 8.24
C ALA A 4 27.41 20.75 6.90
N ALA A 5 28.59 20.61 6.33
CA ALA A 5 29.00 21.23 5.05
C ALA A 5 28.36 20.56 3.80
N SER A 6 27.81 19.34 3.91
CA SER A 6 27.18 18.66 2.76
C SER A 6 25.74 19.15 2.51
N TRP A 7 25.13 19.85 3.46
CA TRP A 7 23.74 20.31 3.37
C TRP A 7 23.58 21.68 2.71
N SER A 8 24.63 22.51 2.72
CA SER A 8 24.63 23.81 2.02
C SER A 8 24.59 23.61 0.49
N HIS A 9 25.26 22.60 0.00
CA HIS A 9 25.36 22.31 -1.44
C HIS A 9 24.05 21.89 -2.11
N TRP A 10 23.07 21.45 -1.31
CA TRP A 10 21.72 21.06 -1.78
C TRP A 10 20.76 22.25 -1.85
N ARG A 11 20.90 23.24 -0.96
CA ARG A 11 20.11 24.47 -1.02
C ARG A 11 20.46 25.32 -2.24
N ASP A 12 21.71 25.33 -2.62
CA ASP A 12 22.19 26.11 -3.76
C ASP A 12 21.73 25.53 -5.10
N ARG A 13 21.69 24.21 -5.27
CA ARG A 13 21.14 23.57 -6.50
C ARG A 13 19.62 23.71 -6.64
N ALA A 14 18.88 23.82 -5.57
CA ALA A 14 17.43 24.04 -5.63
C ALA A 14 17.10 25.49 -6.06
N ASN A 15 18.00 26.43 -5.87
CA ASN A 15 17.85 27.82 -6.32
C ASN A 15 18.27 28.01 -7.78
N GLU A 16 19.27 27.29 -8.30
CA GLU A 16 19.68 27.35 -9.71
C GLU A 16 18.61 26.84 -10.69
N CYS A 17 17.71 25.94 -10.28
CA CYS A 17 16.59 25.49 -11.10
C CYS A 17 15.43 26.51 -11.23
N ARG A 18 15.39 27.56 -10.42
CA ARG A 18 14.33 28.59 -10.51
C ARG A 18 14.61 29.68 -11.55
N ASP A 19 15.85 29.89 -11.93
CA ASP A 19 16.22 30.97 -12.86
C ASP A 19 16.25 30.55 -14.33
N ALA A 20 16.09 29.28 -14.65
CA ALA A 20 16.12 28.75 -16.03
C ALA A 20 14.76 28.80 -16.78
N GLN A 21 13.69 29.31 -16.18
CA GLN A 21 12.35 29.33 -16.79
C GLN A 21 11.90 30.68 -17.36
N ARG A 22 12.83 31.58 -17.71
CA ARG A 22 12.48 32.78 -18.46
C ARG A 22 13.19 32.79 -19.82
N LEU A 23 12.36 32.94 -20.88
CA LEU A 23 12.70 33.23 -22.27
C LEU A 23 12.85 32.06 -23.26
N VAL A 24 11.72 31.66 -23.90
CA VAL A 24 11.69 31.37 -25.34
C VAL A 24 10.30 31.71 -25.87
N PRO A 25 10.13 32.50 -26.94
CA PRO A 25 8.83 32.80 -27.55
C PRO A 25 8.37 31.66 -28.48
N ALA A 26 7.06 31.47 -28.52
CA ALA A 26 6.38 30.52 -29.38
C ALA A 26 6.65 30.76 -30.88
N GLN A 27 7.21 29.78 -31.56
CA GLN A 27 7.16 29.69 -33.02
C GLN A 27 6.43 28.40 -33.40
N SER A 28 5.40 28.57 -34.24
CA SER A 28 4.59 27.48 -34.79
C SER A 28 5.40 26.67 -35.81
N PRO A 29 5.35 25.31 -35.77
CA PRO A 29 5.99 24.51 -36.81
C PRO A 29 5.07 24.35 -38.05
N PRO A 30 5.67 24.13 -39.24
CA PRO A 30 4.97 24.07 -40.50
C PRO A 30 4.23 22.73 -40.74
N LEU A 31 3.17 22.82 -41.48
CA LEU A 31 2.34 21.71 -41.96
C LEU A 31 3.17 20.70 -42.79
N ILE A 32 3.34 19.48 -42.27
CA ILE A 32 3.89 18.35 -43.01
C ILE A 32 2.82 17.27 -43.19
N GLY A 33 2.53 17.00 -44.43
CA GLY A 33 2.08 15.77 -45.07
C GLY A 33 1.03 14.89 -44.37
N ARG A 34 -0.20 14.89 -44.92
CA ARG A 34 -1.22 13.87 -44.68
C ARG A 34 -0.71 12.49 -45.11
N TRP A 35 -0.21 11.68 -44.16
CA TRP A 35 -0.11 10.24 -44.37
C TRP A 35 -1.48 9.61 -44.21
N ARG A 36 -2.02 9.08 -45.33
CA ARG A 36 -3.20 8.22 -45.32
C ARG A 36 -2.82 6.90 -44.62
N ILE A 37 -3.07 6.81 -43.33
CA ILE A 37 -3.08 5.53 -42.62
C ILE A 37 -4.28 4.75 -43.19
N SER A 38 -4.01 3.60 -43.80
CA SER A 38 -5.01 2.74 -44.40
C SER A 38 -6.07 2.33 -43.39
N CYS A 39 -7.32 2.22 -43.77
CA CYS A 39 -8.44 1.79 -42.91
C CYS A 39 -8.20 0.45 -42.22
N TRP A 40 -7.26 -0.35 -42.77
CA TRP A 40 -6.83 -1.64 -42.21
C TRP A 40 -5.93 -1.50 -40.96
N ALA A 41 -5.06 -0.49 -40.91
CA ALA A 41 -4.23 -0.18 -39.75
C ALA A 41 -5.07 0.42 -38.61
N ARG A 42 -6.12 1.22 -38.93
CA ARG A 42 -7.06 1.72 -37.90
C ARG A 42 -7.93 0.62 -37.29
N ARG A 43 -8.31 -0.43 -38.06
CA ARG A 43 -9.06 -1.57 -37.51
C ARG A 43 -8.22 -2.48 -36.61
N ARG A 44 -6.91 -2.56 -36.83
CA ARG A 44 -6.01 -3.33 -35.95
C ARG A 44 -5.69 -2.62 -34.63
N LEU A 45 -5.71 -1.28 -34.59
CA LEU A 45 -5.48 -0.49 -33.39
C LEU A 45 -6.73 -0.33 -32.50
N LEU A 46 -7.90 -0.77 -32.95
CA LEU A 46 -9.17 -0.63 -32.22
C LEU A 46 -9.75 -1.96 -31.71
N ASN A 47 -9.10 -3.11 -31.95
CA ASN A 47 -9.69 -4.42 -31.64
C ASN A 47 -8.71 -5.47 -31.05
N GLU A 48 -7.65 -5.06 -30.36
CA GLU A 48 -6.97 -5.97 -29.43
C GLU A 48 -7.11 -5.37 -28.01
N VAL A 49 -8.28 -5.50 -27.40
CA VAL A 49 -8.35 -5.57 -25.96
C VAL A 49 -7.75 -6.93 -25.60
N THR A 50 -6.45 -6.94 -25.42
CA THR A 50 -5.69 -8.10 -24.96
C THR A 50 -6.19 -8.47 -23.58
N GLU A 51 -6.32 -9.75 -23.32
CA GLU A 51 -6.53 -10.30 -21.99
C GLU A 51 -5.52 -9.68 -21.02
N LEU A 52 -6.01 -9.08 -19.92
CA LEU A 52 -5.16 -8.47 -18.91
C LEU A 52 -4.48 -9.56 -18.10
N ASN A 53 -3.18 -9.42 -17.83
CA ASN A 53 -2.55 -10.24 -16.81
C ASN A 53 -3.05 -9.86 -15.41
N ALA A 54 -2.79 -10.70 -14.40
CA ALA A 54 -3.36 -10.50 -13.06
C ALA A 54 -3.01 -9.14 -12.42
N CYS A 55 -1.81 -8.61 -12.63
CA CYS A 55 -1.42 -7.29 -12.11
C CYS A 55 -2.11 -6.15 -12.89
N GLU A 56 -2.26 -6.28 -14.21
CA GLU A 56 -3.03 -5.33 -15.02
C GLU A 56 -4.50 -5.34 -14.61
N LEU A 57 -5.08 -6.52 -14.37
CA LEU A 57 -6.45 -6.68 -13.89
C LEU A 57 -6.62 -6.06 -12.50
N GLU A 58 -5.70 -6.28 -11.58
CA GLU A 58 -5.71 -5.65 -10.26
C GLU A 58 -5.74 -4.14 -10.35
N ILE A 59 -4.86 -3.53 -11.15
CA ILE A 59 -4.82 -2.08 -11.37
C ILE A 59 -6.15 -1.57 -11.94
N ASP A 60 -6.72 -2.26 -12.95
CA ASP A 60 -7.97 -1.84 -13.56
C ASP A 60 -9.15 -2.01 -12.59
N LEU A 61 -9.14 -3.04 -11.74
CA LEU A 61 -10.12 -3.21 -10.66
C LEU A 61 -10.02 -2.11 -9.60
N PHE A 62 -8.82 -1.67 -9.21
CA PHE A 62 -8.67 -0.52 -8.32
C PHE A 62 -9.21 0.77 -8.93
N CYS A 63 -9.04 0.96 -10.24
CA CYS A 63 -9.51 2.13 -10.95
C CYS A 63 -11.02 2.11 -11.26
N ARG A 64 -11.63 0.94 -11.43
CA ARG A 64 -13.02 0.82 -11.93
C ARG A 64 -13.97 0.15 -10.95
N GLY A 65 -13.44 -0.50 -9.91
CA GLY A 65 -14.24 -1.28 -8.98
C GLY A 65 -14.82 -2.56 -9.59
N LEU A 66 -15.76 -3.17 -8.87
CA LEU A 66 -16.43 -4.41 -9.24
C LEU A 66 -17.90 -4.34 -8.82
N ARG A 67 -18.81 -4.69 -9.71
CA ARG A 67 -20.23 -4.86 -9.40
C ARG A 67 -20.48 -6.26 -8.83
N ILE A 68 -21.28 -6.32 -7.77
CA ILE A 68 -21.73 -7.60 -7.18
C ILE A 68 -23.23 -7.72 -7.44
N PRO A 69 -23.67 -8.60 -8.38
CA PRO A 69 -25.09 -8.89 -8.57
C PRO A 69 -25.69 -9.51 -7.30
N GLY A 70 -26.96 -9.20 -7.04
CA GLY A 70 -27.64 -9.64 -5.79
C GLY A 70 -27.90 -11.15 -5.69
N ASP A 71 -27.72 -11.89 -6.77
CA ASP A 71 -27.84 -13.35 -6.85
C ASP A 71 -26.53 -14.10 -6.59
N VAL A 72 -25.39 -13.37 -6.43
CA VAL A 72 -24.10 -13.98 -6.11
C VAL A 72 -24.01 -14.26 -4.61
N PRO A 73 -23.94 -15.54 -4.18
CA PRO A 73 -23.83 -15.88 -2.76
C PRO A 73 -22.44 -15.52 -2.24
N LEU A 74 -22.39 -14.75 -1.15
CA LEU A 74 -21.16 -14.40 -0.44
C LEU A 74 -21.11 -15.00 0.97
N ASP A 75 -21.92 -16.02 1.23
CA ASP A 75 -21.95 -16.70 2.53
C ASP A 75 -20.63 -17.43 2.79
N GLY A 76 -20.06 -17.22 3.98
CA GLY A 76 -18.80 -17.84 4.39
C GLY A 76 -17.52 -17.26 3.74
N VAL A 77 -17.65 -16.30 2.81
CA VAL A 77 -16.48 -15.57 2.31
C VAL A 77 -16.17 -14.37 3.19
N ARG A 78 -14.92 -13.92 3.18
CA ARG A 78 -14.50 -12.70 3.88
C ARG A 78 -15.28 -11.52 3.31
N GLY A 79 -16.22 -11.02 4.09
CA GLY A 79 -17.17 -10.01 3.66
C GLY A 79 -16.52 -8.65 3.36
N ILE A 80 -17.31 -7.73 2.83
CA ILE A 80 -16.91 -6.35 2.59
C ILE A 80 -16.63 -5.68 3.93
N SER A 81 -15.37 -5.46 4.25
CA SER A 81 -14.96 -4.87 5.52
C SER A 81 -14.14 -3.60 5.31
N ARG A 82 -14.24 -2.68 6.27
CA ARG A 82 -13.38 -1.49 6.28
C ARG A 82 -11.96 -1.87 6.64
N THR A 83 -11.02 -1.37 5.86
CA THR A 83 -9.60 -1.59 6.09
C THR A 83 -9.10 -0.78 7.30
N ARG A 84 -8.01 -1.22 7.93
CA ARG A 84 -7.43 -0.55 9.11
C ARG A 84 -6.52 0.64 8.77
N ALA A 85 -6.22 0.84 7.51
CA ALA A 85 -5.41 1.98 7.04
C ALA A 85 -6.25 3.19 6.59
N GLY A 86 -7.58 3.13 6.68
CA GLY A 86 -8.47 4.20 6.21
C GLY A 86 -8.58 4.29 4.69
N LEU A 87 -8.21 3.22 3.97
CA LEU A 87 -8.20 3.15 2.50
C LEU A 87 -9.54 2.65 1.89
N GLY A 88 -10.62 2.71 2.65
CA GLY A 88 -11.94 2.34 2.19
C GLY A 88 -12.37 0.92 2.59
N SER A 89 -13.40 0.44 1.93
CA SER A 89 -13.98 -0.89 2.11
C SER A 89 -14.04 -1.61 0.77
N GLY A 90 -13.74 -2.89 0.72
CA GLY A 90 -13.80 -3.63 -0.54
C GLY A 90 -13.96 -5.12 -0.34
N LEU A 91 -14.19 -5.82 -1.43
CA LEU A 91 -14.20 -7.27 -1.49
C LEU A 91 -12.77 -7.76 -1.74
N GLU A 92 -12.26 -8.64 -0.88
CA GLU A 92 -11.00 -9.31 -1.15
C GLU A 92 -11.15 -10.39 -2.21
N VAL A 93 -10.30 -10.33 -3.21
CA VAL A 93 -10.25 -11.25 -4.35
C VAL A 93 -8.84 -11.77 -4.53
N ILE A 94 -8.70 -13.05 -4.85
CA ILE A 94 -7.43 -13.69 -5.16
C ILE A 94 -7.38 -13.97 -6.66
N LEU A 95 -6.42 -13.36 -7.34
CA LEU A 95 -6.19 -13.46 -8.78
C LEU A 95 -5.06 -14.46 -9.06
N PRO A 96 -5.31 -15.61 -9.68
CA PRO A 96 -4.27 -16.51 -10.15
C PRO A 96 -3.44 -15.83 -11.25
N THR A 97 -2.12 -15.89 -11.17
CA THR A 97 -1.28 -15.20 -12.18
C THR A 97 -0.83 -16.09 -13.32
N GLY A 98 -0.86 -17.41 -13.15
CA GLY A 98 -0.23 -18.35 -14.09
C GLY A 98 1.29 -18.20 -14.19
N SER A 99 1.91 -17.29 -13.46
CA SER A 99 3.33 -16.95 -13.52
C SER A 99 4.16 -17.73 -12.51
N ARG A 100 5.45 -17.99 -12.87
CA ARG A 100 6.42 -18.55 -11.92
C ARG A 100 7.06 -17.51 -11.01
N ILE A 101 6.88 -16.22 -11.30
CA ILE A 101 7.43 -15.10 -10.51
C ILE A 101 6.57 -14.87 -9.29
N LYS A 102 5.27 -14.72 -9.49
CA LYS A 102 4.25 -14.55 -8.46
C LYS A 102 3.13 -15.54 -8.75
N LYS A 103 2.65 -16.28 -7.78
CA LYS A 103 1.63 -17.31 -8.03
C LYS A 103 0.22 -16.75 -8.03
N GLU A 104 -0.04 -15.80 -7.16
CA GLU A 104 -1.34 -15.18 -6.97
C GLU A 104 -1.17 -13.74 -6.48
N ILE A 105 -2.16 -12.91 -6.73
CA ILE A 105 -2.28 -11.54 -6.25
C ILE A 105 -3.53 -11.46 -5.39
N TRP A 106 -3.41 -10.85 -4.23
CA TRP A 106 -4.52 -10.54 -3.34
C TRP A 106 -4.88 -9.07 -3.51
N THR A 107 -6.13 -8.78 -3.79
CA THR A 107 -6.59 -7.41 -4.05
C THR A 107 -7.89 -7.11 -3.31
N ASN A 108 -8.00 -5.92 -2.72
CA ASN A 108 -9.21 -5.42 -2.05
C ASN A 108 -9.97 -4.48 -3.01
N VAL A 109 -10.86 -5.05 -3.80
CA VAL A 109 -11.53 -4.37 -4.90
C VAL A 109 -12.63 -3.44 -4.39
N PRO A 110 -12.69 -2.16 -4.85
CA PRO A 110 -13.80 -1.26 -4.55
C PRO A 110 -15.13 -1.81 -5.07
N VAL A 111 -16.14 -1.86 -4.19
CA VAL A 111 -17.48 -2.38 -4.53
C VAL A 111 -18.61 -1.51 -4.00
N VAL A 112 -18.32 -0.60 -3.06
CA VAL A 112 -19.32 0.24 -2.40
C VAL A 112 -19.26 1.70 -2.85
N GLU A 113 -18.15 2.13 -3.44
CA GLU A 113 -17.95 3.49 -3.94
C GLU A 113 -18.82 3.73 -5.20
N SER A 114 -19.24 4.98 -5.42
CA SER A 114 -20.16 5.33 -6.50
C SER A 114 -19.66 4.89 -7.90
N PHE A 115 -18.34 5.04 -8.16
CA PHE A 115 -17.77 4.64 -9.45
C PHE A 115 -17.81 3.12 -9.69
N ALA A 116 -17.88 2.29 -8.65
CA ALA A 116 -17.96 0.84 -8.77
C ALA A 116 -19.33 0.37 -9.29
N THR A 117 -20.39 1.17 -9.13
CA THR A 117 -21.73 0.83 -9.63
C THR A 117 -21.79 0.79 -11.16
N GLU A 118 -20.94 1.55 -11.83
CA GLU A 118 -20.82 1.62 -13.30
C GLU A 118 -19.65 0.79 -13.84
N SER A 119 -19.01 -0.02 -12.98
CA SER A 119 -17.87 -0.84 -13.39
C SER A 119 -18.23 -1.77 -14.55
N PRO A 120 -17.33 -1.92 -15.54
CA PRO A 120 -17.50 -2.93 -16.58
C PRO A 120 -17.27 -4.35 -16.05
N TYR A 121 -16.73 -4.47 -14.84
CA TYR A 121 -16.49 -5.75 -14.20
C TYR A 121 -17.68 -6.15 -13.32
N ARG A 122 -18.09 -7.41 -13.39
CA ARG A 122 -19.08 -7.98 -12.49
C ARG A 122 -18.62 -9.32 -11.92
N LEU A 123 -18.90 -9.52 -10.65
CA LEU A 123 -18.67 -10.82 -10.01
C LEU A 123 -19.73 -11.82 -10.49
N GLN A 124 -19.31 -13.04 -10.74
CA GLN A 124 -20.17 -14.15 -11.08
C GLN A 124 -19.83 -15.32 -10.14
N GLY A 125 -20.82 -15.86 -9.47
CA GLY A 125 -20.72 -17.14 -8.77
C GLY A 125 -21.03 -18.25 -9.77
N ALA A 126 -20.25 -19.30 -9.78
CA ALA A 126 -20.38 -20.39 -10.75
C ALA A 126 -20.60 -21.73 -10.04
N GLY A 127 -21.61 -21.85 -9.19
CA GLY A 127 -21.95 -23.13 -8.55
C GLY A 127 -20.72 -23.91 -8.06
N ASP A 128 -20.51 -25.12 -8.58
CA ASP A 128 -19.35 -25.96 -8.23
C ASP A 128 -18.01 -25.48 -8.85
N GLU A 129 -18.02 -24.50 -9.78
CA GLU A 129 -16.81 -24.00 -10.47
C GLU A 129 -16.13 -22.81 -9.75
N GLY A 130 -16.72 -22.32 -8.66
CA GLY A 130 -16.16 -21.21 -7.87
C GLY A 130 -16.58 -19.82 -8.39
N PHE A 131 -15.75 -18.81 -8.22
CA PHE A 131 -16.05 -17.43 -8.59
C PHE A 131 -15.25 -16.98 -9.82
N SER A 132 -15.82 -16.03 -10.56
CA SER A 132 -15.15 -15.39 -11.68
C SER A 132 -15.52 -13.91 -11.76
N ILE A 133 -14.64 -13.11 -12.39
CA ILE A 133 -14.90 -11.72 -12.77
C ILE A 133 -15.09 -11.69 -14.28
N VAL A 134 -16.23 -11.18 -14.72
CA VAL A 134 -16.54 -10.99 -16.14
C VAL A 134 -16.28 -9.54 -16.52
N ASP A 135 -15.48 -9.33 -17.54
CA ASP A 135 -15.31 -8.02 -18.20
C ASP A 135 -16.31 -7.89 -19.33
N ASP A 136 -17.36 -7.10 -19.11
CA ASP A 136 -18.45 -6.92 -20.07
C ASP A 136 -18.01 -6.15 -21.33
N ARG A 137 -16.86 -5.46 -21.31
CA ARG A 137 -16.34 -4.73 -22.49
C ARG A 137 -15.90 -5.68 -23.60
N VAL A 138 -15.37 -6.85 -23.22
CA VAL A 138 -14.73 -7.81 -24.12
C VAL A 138 -15.30 -9.21 -23.98
N ASN A 139 -16.29 -9.38 -23.11
CA ASN A 139 -16.88 -10.67 -22.77
C ASN A 139 -15.83 -11.73 -22.39
N HIS A 140 -14.83 -11.29 -21.60
CA HIS A 140 -13.78 -12.17 -21.07
C HIS A 140 -14.06 -12.49 -19.60
N THR A 141 -13.69 -13.70 -19.19
CA THR A 141 -13.93 -14.20 -17.83
C THR A 141 -12.60 -14.55 -17.17
N TYR A 142 -12.35 -13.93 -16.02
CA TYR A 142 -11.17 -14.19 -15.19
C TYR A 142 -11.57 -15.08 -14.01
N PRO A 143 -11.04 -16.32 -13.90
CA PRO A 143 -11.28 -17.15 -12.72
C PRO A 143 -10.63 -16.50 -11.50
N VAL A 144 -11.35 -16.46 -10.39
CA VAL A 144 -10.89 -15.86 -9.14
C VAL A 144 -11.27 -16.73 -7.95
N ARG A 145 -10.65 -16.50 -6.81
CA ARG A 145 -11.06 -17.06 -5.53
C ARG A 145 -11.43 -15.95 -4.56
N LEU A 146 -12.41 -16.19 -3.72
CA LEU A 146 -12.74 -15.34 -2.58
C LEU A 146 -12.22 -16.03 -1.31
N PRO A 147 -11.47 -15.33 -0.44
CA PRO A 147 -10.96 -15.92 0.79
C PRO A 147 -12.11 -16.16 1.77
N GLU A 148 -12.04 -17.26 2.52
CA GLU A 148 -13.00 -17.58 3.57
C GLU A 148 -12.88 -16.61 4.76
N GLU A 149 -14.02 -16.35 5.42
CA GLU A 149 -14.03 -15.61 6.67
C GLU A 149 -13.49 -16.48 7.80
N PRO A 150 -12.48 -16.02 8.55
CA PRO A 150 -11.92 -16.82 9.62
C PRO A 150 -12.80 -16.78 10.88
N ASP A 151 -12.92 -17.91 11.58
CA ASP A 151 -13.74 -18.04 12.80
C ASP A 151 -13.33 -17.07 13.90
N TRP A 152 -12.02 -16.70 13.96
CA TRP A 152 -11.56 -15.78 14.99
C TRP A 152 -12.16 -14.37 14.86
N TYR A 153 -12.74 -13.99 13.72
CA TYR A 153 -13.42 -12.69 13.55
C TYR A 153 -14.59 -12.51 14.54
N THR A 154 -15.29 -13.57 14.83
CA THR A 154 -16.47 -13.56 15.73
C THR A 154 -16.10 -13.76 17.20
N ARG A 155 -14.88 -14.22 17.51
CA ARG A 155 -14.41 -14.43 18.89
C ARG A 155 -14.11 -13.13 19.60
N GLN A 156 -14.22 -13.17 20.93
CA GLN A 156 -13.82 -12.07 21.82
C GLN A 156 -12.50 -12.39 22.48
N THR A 157 -11.73 -11.35 22.79
CA THR A 157 -10.56 -11.43 23.65
C THR A 157 -10.98 -11.61 25.11
N SER A 158 -10.04 -11.96 25.98
CA SER A 158 -10.28 -11.99 27.44
C SER A 158 -10.74 -10.63 28.01
N GLY A 159 -10.41 -9.53 27.32
CA GLY A 159 -10.93 -8.19 27.62
C GLY A 159 -12.35 -7.91 27.12
N GLY A 160 -13.02 -8.88 26.46
CA GLY A 160 -14.39 -8.76 25.96
C GLY A 160 -14.52 -7.99 24.64
N THR A 161 -13.42 -7.66 23.96
CA THR A 161 -13.45 -6.97 22.66
C THR A 161 -13.48 -8.01 21.54
N GLN A 162 -14.41 -7.88 20.60
CA GLN A 162 -14.46 -8.74 19.42
C GLN A 162 -13.20 -8.56 18.58
N MET A 163 -12.55 -9.67 18.19
CA MET A 163 -11.21 -9.64 17.59
C MET A 163 -11.16 -8.92 16.24
N ASN A 164 -12.20 -9.03 15.40
CA ASN A 164 -12.27 -8.30 14.14
C ASN A 164 -12.39 -6.77 14.32
N ARG A 165 -12.78 -6.30 15.51
CA ARG A 165 -12.74 -4.87 15.85
C ARG A 165 -11.36 -4.39 16.29
N ILE A 166 -10.43 -5.31 16.59
CA ILE A 166 -9.04 -5.04 16.90
C ILE A 166 -8.22 -5.03 15.63
N GLY A 167 -8.31 -6.10 14.84
CA GLY A 167 -7.56 -6.25 13.60
C GLY A 167 -8.36 -6.99 12.54
N VAL A 168 -8.01 -6.76 11.27
CA VAL A 168 -8.57 -7.48 10.11
C VAL A 168 -7.46 -7.94 9.19
N LEU A 169 -7.71 -9.02 8.48
CA LEU A 169 -6.81 -9.48 7.42
C LEU A 169 -6.90 -8.53 6.22
N GLN A 170 -5.76 -8.27 5.63
CA GLN A 170 -5.56 -7.47 4.43
C GLN A 170 -4.64 -8.28 3.51
N GLY A 171 -5.24 -9.17 2.72
CA GLY A 171 -4.54 -10.28 2.10
C GLY A 171 -4.17 -11.34 3.14
N THR A 172 -2.88 -11.66 3.24
CA THR A 172 -2.35 -12.60 4.23
C THR A 172 -1.70 -11.89 5.45
N CYS A 173 -1.88 -10.58 5.56
CA CYS A 173 -1.34 -9.75 6.64
C CYS A 173 -2.46 -9.35 7.62
N LEU A 174 -2.12 -9.17 8.89
CA LEU A 174 -3.03 -8.61 9.87
C LEU A 174 -2.81 -7.10 9.99
N GLY A 175 -3.80 -6.29 9.62
CA GLY A 175 -3.79 -4.84 9.83
C GLY A 175 -4.42 -4.49 11.17
N ILE A 176 -3.74 -3.69 11.98
CA ILE A 176 -4.24 -3.19 13.27
C ILE A 176 -3.98 -1.68 13.36
N TYR A 177 -5.03 -0.89 13.51
CA TYR A 177 -4.88 0.52 13.86
C TYR A 177 -4.83 0.67 15.37
N ILE A 178 -3.63 0.86 15.92
CA ILE A 178 -3.39 0.79 17.38
C ILE A 178 -3.79 2.05 18.15
N ASN A 179 -3.84 3.21 17.47
CA ASN A 179 -4.10 4.49 18.13
C ASN A 179 -5.60 4.77 18.35
N PRO A 180 -5.95 5.69 19.26
CA PRO A 180 -7.21 6.43 19.20
C PRO A 180 -7.34 7.22 17.90
N VAL A 181 -8.48 7.87 17.69
CA VAL A 181 -8.68 8.75 16.52
C VAL A 181 -7.49 9.68 16.33
N CYS A 182 -7.01 9.83 15.09
CA CYS A 182 -5.93 10.75 14.74
C CYS A 182 -6.24 12.16 15.21
N THR A 183 -5.32 12.80 15.93
CA THR A 183 -5.51 14.13 16.55
C THR A 183 -5.89 15.20 15.54
N PHE A 184 -5.53 15.06 14.25
CA PHE A 184 -5.93 16.00 13.20
C PHE A 184 -7.45 16.15 13.04
N TRP A 185 -8.23 15.13 13.40
CA TRP A 185 -9.69 15.20 13.41
C TRP A 185 -10.25 16.10 14.52
N ASN A 186 -9.48 16.36 15.56
CA ASN A 186 -9.93 17.13 16.74
C ASN A 186 -9.67 18.64 16.61
N TYR A 187 -9.00 19.09 15.54
CA TYR A 187 -8.79 20.52 15.29
C TYR A 187 -10.10 21.20 14.84
N GLN A 188 -10.17 22.51 15.02
CA GLN A 188 -11.30 23.35 14.55
C GLN A 188 -10.75 24.48 13.67
N PRO A 189 -10.97 24.48 12.34
CA PRO A 189 -11.55 23.38 11.57
C PRO A 189 -10.65 22.12 11.56
N PRO A 190 -11.19 20.94 11.23
CA PRO A 190 -10.42 19.71 11.16
C PRO A 190 -9.24 19.79 10.18
N LEU A 191 -8.10 19.21 10.57
CA LEU A 191 -6.87 19.16 9.79
C LEU A 191 -6.56 17.74 9.29
N ASN A 192 -7.53 16.83 9.28
CA ASN A 192 -7.39 15.47 8.77
C ASN A 192 -7.03 15.47 7.27
N CYS A 193 -6.36 14.41 6.82
CA CYS A 193 -6.17 14.16 5.40
C CYS A 193 -7.54 13.98 4.73
N ARG A 194 -7.76 14.63 3.58
CA ARG A 194 -9.07 14.71 2.91
C ARG A 194 -9.61 13.36 2.44
N PHE A 195 -8.73 12.43 2.12
CA PHE A 195 -9.07 11.07 1.70
C PHE A 195 -9.33 10.10 2.87
N CYS A 196 -9.00 10.50 4.11
CA CYS A 196 -8.94 9.58 5.25
C CYS A 196 -10.29 9.47 5.95
N THR A 197 -10.71 8.25 6.28
CA THR A 197 -11.95 7.94 7.01
C THR A 197 -11.69 7.40 8.42
N THR A 198 -10.46 7.44 8.92
CA THR A 198 -10.09 6.86 10.23
C THR A 198 -10.92 7.43 11.38
N GLY A 199 -11.24 8.74 11.35
CA GLY A 199 -12.09 9.38 12.36
C GLY A 199 -13.51 8.85 12.42
N GLN A 200 -13.99 8.22 11.35
CA GLN A 200 -15.33 7.60 11.30
C GLN A 200 -15.28 6.12 11.65
N ASN A 201 -14.12 5.47 11.48
CA ASN A 201 -13.96 4.02 11.68
C ASN A 201 -13.69 3.67 13.14
N VAL A 202 -12.81 4.44 13.81
CA VAL A 202 -12.42 4.22 15.20
C VAL A 202 -13.60 4.56 16.13
N GLY A 203 -14.00 3.58 16.95
CA GLY A 203 -15.21 3.65 17.77
C GLY A 203 -16.45 3.07 17.10
N ALA A 204 -16.49 3.03 15.75
CA ALA A 204 -17.60 2.43 14.99
C ALA A 204 -17.27 0.97 14.60
N SER A 205 -16.60 0.74 13.47
CA SER A 205 -16.19 -0.60 13.04
C SER A 205 -14.94 -1.11 13.74
N GLU A 206 -14.15 -0.23 14.32
CA GLU A 206 -12.96 -0.53 15.12
C GLU A 206 -13.19 -0.24 16.59
N ALA A 207 -12.54 -0.99 17.48
CA ALA A 207 -12.52 -0.67 18.89
C ALA A 207 -11.82 0.68 19.12
N LEU A 208 -12.40 1.51 19.99
CA LEU A 208 -11.86 2.83 20.33
C LEU A 208 -10.47 2.70 20.97
N GLU A 209 -10.35 1.76 21.90
CA GLU A 209 -9.13 1.43 22.59
C GLU A 209 -8.80 -0.06 22.37
N LYS A 210 -7.54 -0.37 22.26
CA LYS A 210 -7.03 -1.72 22.05
C LYS A 210 -5.90 -1.94 23.05
N SER A 211 -6.10 -2.77 24.05
CA SER A 211 -5.04 -3.10 25.00
C SER A 211 -3.93 -3.92 24.33
N VAL A 212 -2.73 -3.89 24.86
CA VAL A 212 -1.62 -4.74 24.37
C VAL A 212 -2.00 -6.22 24.49
N ALA A 213 -2.70 -6.62 25.54
CA ALA A 213 -3.17 -7.99 25.74
C ALA A 213 -4.15 -8.42 24.65
N ASP A 214 -5.16 -7.61 24.36
CA ASP A 214 -6.15 -7.89 23.31
C ASP A 214 -5.50 -8.01 21.92
N VAL A 215 -4.53 -7.14 21.62
CA VAL A 215 -3.77 -7.21 20.37
C VAL A 215 -2.96 -8.49 20.28
N VAL A 216 -2.29 -8.91 21.36
CA VAL A 216 -1.53 -10.17 21.42
C VAL A 216 -2.44 -11.38 21.22
N GLU A 217 -3.61 -11.41 21.88
CA GLU A 217 -4.60 -12.50 21.72
C GLU A 217 -5.11 -12.57 20.28
N THR A 218 -5.44 -11.43 19.69
CA THR A 218 -5.89 -11.35 18.28
C THR A 218 -4.79 -11.83 17.32
N CYS A 219 -3.54 -11.40 17.53
CA CYS A 219 -2.40 -11.85 16.74
C CYS A 219 -2.17 -13.37 16.85
N ARG A 220 -2.34 -13.96 18.05
CA ARG A 220 -2.23 -15.41 18.25
C ARG A 220 -3.30 -16.16 17.51
N ALA A 221 -4.56 -15.71 17.61
CA ALA A 221 -5.69 -16.30 16.91
C ALA A 221 -5.49 -16.26 15.39
N ALA A 222 -5.16 -15.10 14.84
CA ALA A 222 -4.89 -14.92 13.42
C ALA A 222 -3.70 -15.76 12.93
N LYS A 223 -2.61 -15.88 13.74
CA LYS A 223 -1.49 -16.73 13.40
C LYS A 223 -1.86 -18.22 13.37
N ALA A 224 -2.61 -18.67 14.36
CA ALA A 224 -2.97 -20.07 14.51
C ALA A 224 -3.93 -20.55 13.43
N GLU A 225 -4.92 -19.74 13.07
CA GLU A 225 -6.00 -20.12 12.17
C GLU A 225 -5.76 -19.67 10.72
N SER A 226 -5.32 -18.43 10.52
CA SER A 226 -5.09 -17.88 9.19
C SER A 226 -3.64 -17.99 8.72
N GLY A 227 -2.71 -18.46 9.55
CA GLY A 227 -1.32 -18.70 9.18
C GLY A 227 -0.53 -17.45 8.84
N ILE A 228 -0.93 -16.27 9.35
CA ILE A 228 -0.22 -15.02 9.09
C ILE A 228 1.23 -15.07 9.58
N THR A 229 2.11 -14.39 8.86
CA THR A 229 3.52 -14.21 9.26
C THR A 229 3.85 -12.77 9.62
N PHE A 230 2.96 -11.83 9.29
CA PHE A 230 3.19 -10.40 9.44
C PHE A 230 1.97 -9.69 10.01
N VAL A 231 2.22 -8.76 10.92
CA VAL A 231 1.24 -7.80 11.41
C VAL A 231 1.71 -6.39 11.12
N HIS A 232 0.83 -5.56 10.55
CA HIS A 232 1.10 -4.16 10.27
C HIS A 232 0.32 -3.29 11.26
N LEU A 233 1.07 -2.63 12.15
CA LEU A 233 0.53 -1.70 13.13
C LEU A 233 0.48 -0.31 12.52
N ASN A 234 -0.73 0.21 12.35
CA ASN A 234 -0.97 1.55 11.80
C ASN A 234 -1.37 2.52 12.91
N GLY A 235 -1.06 3.79 12.72
CA GLY A 235 -1.51 4.83 13.64
C GLY A 235 -1.50 6.20 13.01
N GLY A 236 -2.48 7.01 13.43
CA GLY A 236 -2.53 8.43 13.09
C GLY A 236 -1.65 9.27 14.04
N PHE A 237 -1.60 10.57 13.78
CA PHE A 237 -0.87 11.51 14.61
C PHE A 237 -1.45 11.58 16.04
N GLN A 238 -0.61 11.43 17.06
CA GLN A 238 -0.95 11.44 18.47
C GLN A 238 -0.06 12.41 19.27
N GLY A 239 0.34 13.51 18.66
CA GLY A 239 1.28 14.45 19.28
C GLY A 239 2.65 13.79 19.53
N SER A 240 3.20 13.97 20.71
CA SER A 240 4.53 13.45 21.09
C SER A 240 4.53 11.97 21.51
N ARG A 241 3.39 11.28 21.48
CA ARG A 241 3.26 9.88 21.94
C ARG A 241 3.58 8.83 20.89
N GLY A 242 3.65 9.18 19.61
CA GLY A 242 3.75 8.29 18.45
C GLY A 242 4.48 6.97 18.62
N ILE A 243 5.80 6.95 18.44
CA ILE A 243 6.62 5.72 18.58
C ILE A 243 6.56 5.17 20.01
N ALA A 244 6.63 6.02 21.03
CA ALA A 244 6.59 5.58 22.42
C ALA A 244 5.30 4.81 22.75
N PHE A 245 4.18 5.20 22.15
CA PHE A 245 2.90 4.48 22.29
C PHE A 245 2.95 3.10 21.61
N ALA A 246 3.62 2.97 20.46
CA ALA A 246 3.70 1.71 19.72
C ALA A 246 4.67 0.67 20.31
N LEU A 247 5.71 1.11 21.02
CA LEU A 247 6.77 0.22 21.56
C LEU A 247 6.23 -0.98 22.36
N PRO A 248 5.25 -0.84 23.30
CA PRO A 248 4.71 -1.96 24.05
C PRO A 248 4.07 -3.03 23.16
N TYR A 249 3.36 -2.61 22.11
CA TYR A 249 2.72 -3.54 21.16
C TYR A 249 3.75 -4.31 20.34
N VAL A 250 4.75 -3.61 19.76
CA VAL A 250 5.82 -4.26 19.00
C VAL A 250 6.54 -5.29 19.86
N ARG A 251 6.96 -4.89 21.06
CA ARG A 251 7.67 -5.78 22.00
C ARG A 251 6.84 -7.00 22.36
N ALA A 252 5.59 -6.81 22.77
CA ALA A 252 4.73 -7.92 23.17
C ALA A 252 4.44 -8.90 22.02
N ILE A 253 4.23 -8.42 20.80
CA ILE A 253 4.03 -9.29 19.63
C ILE A 253 5.32 -10.08 19.33
N LYS A 254 6.47 -9.43 19.37
CA LYS A 254 7.77 -10.11 19.15
C LYS A 254 8.04 -11.19 20.20
N GLU A 255 7.78 -10.89 21.47
CA GLU A 255 8.05 -11.79 22.59
C GLU A 255 7.04 -12.93 22.71
N HIS A 256 5.74 -12.63 22.50
CA HIS A 256 4.67 -13.58 22.83
C HIS A 256 3.98 -14.24 21.64
N VAL A 257 4.17 -13.73 20.44
CA VAL A 257 3.53 -14.29 19.23
C VAL A 257 4.54 -14.78 18.20
N GLY A 258 5.67 -14.07 18.03
CA GLY A 258 6.68 -14.42 17.05
C GLY A 258 6.20 -14.18 15.62
N LEU A 259 5.72 -12.97 15.34
CA LEU A 259 5.40 -12.46 14.00
C LEU A 259 6.46 -11.46 13.53
N LEU A 260 6.55 -11.25 12.23
CA LEU A 260 7.15 -10.05 11.69
C LEU A 260 6.22 -8.87 11.99
N VAL A 261 6.79 -7.73 12.38
CA VAL A 261 6.02 -6.54 12.77
C VAL A 261 6.42 -5.36 11.91
N GLY A 262 5.46 -4.78 11.21
CA GLY A 262 5.56 -3.49 10.54
C GLY A 262 4.93 -2.38 11.37
N LEU A 263 5.44 -1.17 11.24
CA LEU A 263 4.92 0.01 11.92
C LEU A 263 4.80 1.19 10.94
N GLN A 264 3.61 1.79 10.91
CA GLN A 264 3.30 2.99 10.12
C GLN A 264 2.75 4.07 11.04
N LEU A 265 3.55 5.10 11.29
CA LEU A 265 3.20 6.23 12.13
C LEU A 265 3.62 7.56 11.49
N ALA A 266 3.08 8.67 12.02
CA ALA A 266 3.60 9.98 11.70
C ALA A 266 5.08 10.10 12.11
N PRO A 267 5.94 10.77 11.32
CA PRO A 267 7.34 10.90 11.64
C PRO A 267 7.57 11.78 12.88
N GLU A 268 8.62 11.47 13.62
CA GLU A 268 9.05 12.21 14.80
C GLU A 268 10.38 12.92 14.56
N ARG A 269 10.60 14.08 15.22
CA ARG A 269 11.83 14.87 15.09
C ARG A 269 12.99 14.29 15.90
N ASP A 270 12.67 13.58 16.98
CA ASP A 270 13.65 12.90 17.80
C ASP A 270 13.98 11.52 17.22
N PHE A 271 15.03 11.44 16.44
CA PHE A 271 15.42 10.23 15.74
C PHE A 271 15.96 9.12 16.66
N SER A 272 16.32 9.42 17.91
CA SER A 272 16.69 8.40 18.90
C SER A 272 15.54 7.44 19.21
N ARG A 273 14.30 7.86 18.98
CA ARG A 273 13.10 7.02 19.13
C ARG A 273 13.02 5.92 18.08
N TYR A 274 13.56 6.17 16.88
CA TYR A 274 13.68 5.10 15.87
C TYR A 274 14.73 4.08 16.26
N ASP A 275 15.83 4.49 16.90
CA ASP A 275 16.83 3.56 17.44
C ASP A 275 16.21 2.68 18.54
N ALA A 276 15.41 3.26 19.43
CA ALA A 276 14.63 2.53 20.42
C ALA A 276 13.64 1.56 19.78
N LEU A 277 12.95 1.97 18.69
CA LEU A 277 12.06 1.11 17.94
C LEU A 277 12.80 -0.07 17.29
N MET A 278 13.92 0.20 16.61
CA MET A 278 14.75 -0.83 15.97
C MET A 278 15.27 -1.84 17.01
N SER A 279 15.59 -1.40 18.24
CA SER A 279 16.03 -2.28 19.33
C SER A 279 14.97 -3.26 19.80
N THR A 280 13.67 -3.00 19.56
CA THR A 280 12.57 -3.95 19.84
C THR A 280 12.48 -5.08 18.83
N GLY A 281 13.22 -5.00 17.72
CA GLY A 281 13.18 -5.98 16.64
C GLY A 281 12.05 -5.76 15.63
N VAL A 282 11.55 -4.53 15.47
CA VAL A 282 10.64 -4.17 14.37
C VAL A 282 11.25 -4.60 13.03
N ASP A 283 10.42 -5.12 12.12
CA ASP A 283 10.90 -5.70 10.86
C ASP A 283 10.69 -4.75 9.67
N HIS A 284 9.71 -3.86 9.77
CA HIS A 284 9.38 -2.91 8.72
C HIS A 284 8.91 -1.58 9.32
N VAL A 285 9.28 -0.47 8.67
CA VAL A 285 8.77 0.86 9.00
C VAL A 285 8.35 1.56 7.71
N SER A 286 7.16 2.18 7.73
CA SER A 286 6.64 2.94 6.59
C SER A 286 6.30 4.38 6.95
N PHE A 287 6.45 5.26 5.96
CA PHE A 287 6.16 6.69 6.10
C PHE A 287 5.25 7.16 4.97
N CYS A 288 4.04 7.62 5.33
CA CYS A 288 3.05 8.11 4.38
C CYS A 288 3.35 9.56 4.00
N LEU A 289 4.23 9.75 3.01
CA LEU A 289 4.52 11.05 2.39
C LEU A 289 3.29 11.60 1.65
N GLU A 290 2.48 10.72 1.06
CA GLU A 290 1.27 10.93 0.27
C GLU A 290 1.53 11.62 -1.07
N PHE A 291 2.05 12.85 -1.09
CA PHE A 291 2.27 13.67 -2.28
C PHE A 291 3.63 14.33 -2.24
N LEU A 292 4.31 14.45 -3.39
CA LEU A 292 5.57 15.17 -3.52
C LEU A 292 5.36 16.65 -3.87
N ASP A 293 4.32 16.98 -4.62
CA ASP A 293 3.99 18.37 -4.92
C ASP A 293 3.55 19.11 -3.65
N PRO A 294 4.22 20.20 -3.24
CA PRO A 294 3.93 20.89 -1.99
C PRO A 294 2.50 21.46 -1.92
N ALA A 295 1.96 21.93 -3.05
CA ALA A 295 0.62 22.51 -3.09
C ALA A 295 -0.46 21.43 -2.90
N TRP A 296 -0.27 20.24 -3.51
CA TRP A 296 -1.15 19.10 -3.29
C TRP A 296 -1.03 18.55 -1.88
N PHE A 297 0.20 18.45 -1.35
CA PHE A 297 0.43 18.00 0.03
C PHE A 297 -0.27 18.91 1.05
N GLU A 298 -0.14 20.24 0.92
CA GLU A 298 -0.80 21.20 1.80
C GLU A 298 -2.33 21.15 1.67
N ARG A 299 -2.84 21.07 0.44
CA ARG A 299 -4.27 21.05 0.14
C ARG A 299 -4.96 19.80 0.68
N ILE A 300 -4.34 18.64 0.51
CA ILE A 300 -4.97 17.33 0.82
C ILE A 300 -4.63 16.86 2.22
N CYS A 301 -3.43 17.17 2.73
CA CYS A 301 -2.93 16.74 4.03
C CYS A 301 -2.59 17.93 4.95
N PRO A 302 -3.53 18.86 5.24
CA PRO A 302 -3.24 20.12 5.92
C PRO A 302 -2.59 19.94 7.29
N GLY A 303 -2.96 18.91 8.05
CA GLY A 303 -2.35 18.62 9.34
C GLY A 303 -0.91 18.14 9.22
N LYS A 304 -0.61 17.27 8.25
CA LYS A 304 0.75 16.83 7.96
C LYS A 304 1.62 18.01 7.50
N ALA A 305 1.11 18.84 6.60
CA ALA A 305 1.82 20.01 6.08
C ALA A 305 2.15 21.00 7.21
N ARG A 306 1.18 21.31 8.06
CA ARG A 306 1.33 22.29 9.16
C ARG A 306 2.26 21.82 10.27
N ILE A 307 2.19 20.55 10.67
CA ILE A 307 2.87 20.03 11.87
C ILE A 307 4.22 19.42 11.53
N HIS A 308 4.32 18.66 10.43
CA HIS A 308 5.51 17.91 10.06
C HIS A 308 6.28 18.55 8.90
N GLY A 309 5.57 18.98 7.86
CA GLY A 309 6.18 19.32 6.57
C GLY A 309 6.69 18.06 5.85
N GLN A 310 6.85 18.11 4.54
CA GLN A 310 7.36 16.99 3.72
C GLN A 310 8.80 16.59 4.10
N GLY A 311 9.64 17.59 4.45
CA GLY A 311 11.03 17.35 4.80
C GLY A 311 11.21 16.33 5.91
N LEU A 312 10.38 16.38 6.97
CA LEU A 312 10.50 15.44 8.09
C LEU A 312 10.18 14.00 7.67
N PHE A 313 9.24 13.78 6.74
CA PHE A 313 8.95 12.44 6.21
C PHE A 313 10.17 11.88 5.48
N LEU A 314 10.80 12.69 4.63
CA LEU A 314 11.99 12.29 3.86
C LEU A 314 13.22 12.07 4.77
N GLU A 315 13.41 12.92 5.78
CA GLU A 315 14.49 12.77 6.75
C GLU A 315 14.34 11.49 7.59
N ALA A 316 13.12 11.20 8.08
CA ALA A 316 12.84 9.98 8.85
C ALA A 316 12.98 8.73 7.96
N LEU A 317 12.50 8.78 6.71
CA LEU A 317 12.68 7.72 5.73
C LEU A 317 14.16 7.41 5.49
N ALA A 318 14.96 8.43 5.20
CA ALA A 318 16.40 8.30 4.97
C ALA A 318 17.13 7.78 6.21
N TYR A 319 16.75 8.26 7.39
CA TYR A 319 17.34 7.82 8.66
C TYR A 319 17.12 6.32 8.89
N CYS A 320 15.89 5.85 8.70
CA CYS A 320 15.55 4.44 8.87
C CYS A 320 16.17 3.57 7.77
N ALA A 321 16.12 4.00 6.51
CA ALA A 321 16.68 3.26 5.39
C ALA A 321 18.22 3.05 5.51
N ALA A 322 18.92 4.02 6.10
CA ALA A 322 20.35 3.90 6.36
C ALA A 322 20.72 2.93 7.50
N ARG A 323 19.76 2.53 8.35
CA ARG A 323 20.01 1.73 9.57
C ARG A 323 19.34 0.37 9.57
N MET A 324 18.23 0.22 8.87
CA MET A 324 17.51 -1.03 8.75
C MET A 324 18.01 -1.84 7.55
N PRO A 325 17.78 -3.16 7.51
CA PRO A 325 18.07 -3.97 6.33
C PRO A 325 17.38 -3.42 5.08
N SER A 326 18.05 -3.48 3.93
CA SER A 326 17.44 -3.09 2.65
C SER A 326 16.15 -3.88 2.40
N GLY A 327 15.10 -3.21 1.93
CA GLY A 327 13.77 -3.79 1.77
C GLY A 327 12.90 -3.82 3.05
N SER A 328 13.37 -3.19 4.14
CA SER A 328 12.61 -3.08 5.41
C SER A 328 12.00 -1.71 5.66
N VAL A 329 12.18 -0.75 4.75
CA VAL A 329 11.63 0.61 4.88
C VAL A 329 10.89 0.98 3.60
N SER A 330 9.68 1.55 3.73
CA SER A 330 8.92 2.04 2.60
C SER A 330 8.51 3.51 2.76
N GLY A 331 8.43 4.20 1.63
CA GLY A 331 7.76 5.48 1.51
C GLY A 331 6.43 5.29 0.78
N GLU A 332 5.34 5.75 1.38
CA GLU A 332 4.00 5.60 0.80
C GLU A 332 3.52 6.90 0.17
N ILE A 333 2.98 6.79 -1.04
CA ILE A 333 2.42 7.89 -1.82
C ILE A 333 1.09 7.48 -2.45
N ILE A 334 0.27 8.48 -2.79
CA ILE A 334 -1.00 8.28 -3.45
C ILE A 334 -0.89 8.74 -4.91
N ALA A 335 -1.10 7.83 -5.85
CA ALA A 335 -1.12 8.12 -7.28
C ALA A 335 -2.55 8.42 -7.77
N GLY A 336 -2.65 9.31 -8.77
CA GLY A 336 -3.90 9.67 -9.42
C GLY A 336 -4.59 10.93 -8.87
N VAL A 337 -3.90 11.70 -8.02
CA VAL A 337 -4.37 12.98 -7.45
C VAL A 337 -3.48 14.13 -7.87
N GLU A 338 -2.18 14.05 -7.59
CA GLU A 338 -1.20 15.02 -8.11
C GLU A 338 -0.80 14.69 -9.56
N PRO A 339 -0.14 15.60 -10.29
CA PRO A 339 0.39 15.30 -11.62
C PRO A 339 1.28 14.06 -11.62
N ILE A 340 1.15 13.21 -12.65
CA ILE A 340 1.84 11.92 -12.74
C ILE A 340 3.37 12.07 -12.69
N GLU A 341 3.90 13.15 -13.21
CA GLU A 341 5.33 13.46 -13.20
C GLU A 341 5.84 13.61 -11.76
N ARG A 342 5.04 14.20 -10.87
CA ARG A 342 5.35 14.33 -9.45
C ARG A 342 5.33 12.99 -8.74
N THR A 343 4.38 12.14 -9.10
CA THR A 343 4.33 10.75 -8.59
C THR A 343 5.59 9.98 -9.02
N HIS A 344 6.06 10.11 -10.26
CA HIS A 344 7.30 9.48 -10.73
C HIS A 344 8.53 10.03 -10.00
N GLU A 345 8.63 11.35 -9.81
CA GLU A 345 9.70 11.97 -9.02
C GLU A 345 9.71 11.47 -7.57
N ALA A 346 8.53 11.28 -6.95
CA ALA A 346 8.42 10.73 -5.60
C ALA A 346 8.93 9.29 -5.52
N ILE A 347 8.56 8.45 -6.49
CA ILE A 347 9.04 7.07 -6.59
C ILE A 347 10.57 7.03 -6.69
N ASP A 348 11.14 7.83 -7.58
CA ASP A 348 12.59 7.90 -7.77
C ASP A 348 13.32 8.44 -6.52
N LEU A 349 12.73 9.43 -5.83
CA LEU A 349 13.29 9.99 -4.61
C LEU A 349 13.31 8.95 -3.48
N ILE A 350 12.19 8.25 -3.25
CA ILE A 350 12.08 7.22 -2.23
C ILE A 350 13.10 6.10 -2.50
N ALA A 351 13.16 5.62 -3.73
CA ALA A 351 14.10 4.57 -4.12
C ALA A 351 15.57 5.02 -3.96
N LYS A 352 15.89 6.26 -4.31
CA LYS A 352 17.22 6.84 -4.13
C LYS A 352 17.63 6.94 -2.66
N LEU A 353 16.68 7.12 -1.75
CA LEU A 353 16.92 7.11 -0.30
C LEU A 353 17.15 5.69 0.27
N GLY A 354 17.01 4.63 -0.55
CA GLY A 354 17.23 3.24 -0.14
C GLY A 354 15.97 2.55 0.41
N ALA A 355 14.81 3.18 0.29
CA ALA A 355 13.52 2.63 0.67
C ALA A 355 12.74 2.18 -0.58
N PHE A 356 11.83 1.22 -0.45
CA PHE A 356 10.97 0.88 -1.57
C PHE A 356 9.73 1.78 -1.60
N PRO A 357 9.31 2.25 -2.79
CA PRO A 357 8.08 3.02 -2.93
C PRO A 357 6.86 2.09 -2.83
N THR A 358 5.91 2.45 -1.99
CA THR A 358 4.57 1.86 -1.94
C THR A 358 3.60 2.87 -2.52
N VAL A 359 2.92 2.51 -3.60
CA VAL A 359 2.01 3.41 -4.30
C VAL A 359 0.58 2.95 -4.14
N CYS A 360 -0.20 3.75 -3.42
CA CYS A 360 -1.64 3.57 -3.29
C CYS A 360 -2.34 4.21 -4.50
N ILE A 361 -3.09 3.45 -5.27
CA ILE A 361 -3.99 4.04 -6.28
C ILE A 361 -5.11 4.76 -5.54
N PHE A 362 -5.32 6.05 -5.86
CA PHE A 362 -6.34 6.86 -5.21
C PHE A 362 -7.72 6.20 -5.34
N ARG A 363 -8.40 6.10 -4.21
CA ARG A 363 -9.78 5.62 -4.13
C ARG A 363 -10.65 6.73 -3.54
N PRO A 364 -11.68 7.21 -4.24
CA PRO A 364 -12.68 8.14 -3.70
C PRO A 364 -13.57 7.42 -2.67
N THR A 365 -13.05 7.31 -1.44
CA THR A 365 -13.62 6.50 -0.38
C THR A 365 -14.85 7.19 0.22
N LEU A 366 -15.95 6.43 0.39
CA LEU A 366 -17.19 6.92 1.01
C LEU A 366 -16.94 7.50 2.41
N GLY A 367 -17.50 8.68 2.66
CA GLY A 367 -17.36 9.43 3.91
C GLY A 367 -16.07 10.24 4.02
N SER A 368 -15.21 10.25 3.00
CA SER A 368 -14.06 11.16 2.93
C SER A 368 -14.46 12.48 2.26
N ASP A 369 -13.67 13.54 2.46
CA ASP A 369 -13.86 14.83 1.75
C ASP A 369 -13.59 14.72 0.24
N MET A 370 -13.21 13.55 -0.24
CA MET A 370 -12.88 13.27 -1.63
C MET A 370 -13.74 12.14 -2.24
N GLU A 371 -14.87 11.81 -1.63
CA GLU A 371 -15.74 10.72 -2.10
C GLU A 371 -16.33 10.96 -3.49
N ASP A 372 -16.52 12.23 -3.88
CA ASP A 372 -17.03 12.63 -5.20
C ASP A 372 -15.93 12.87 -6.26
N TRP A 373 -14.67 12.61 -5.91
CA TRP A 373 -13.58 12.80 -6.85
C TRP A 373 -13.54 11.65 -7.86
N PRO A 374 -13.06 11.92 -9.10
CA PRO A 374 -12.95 10.87 -10.10
C PRO A 374 -11.90 9.83 -9.69
N SER A 375 -12.20 8.57 -9.96
CA SER A 375 -11.21 7.49 -9.89
C SER A 375 -10.13 7.68 -10.96
N PRO A 376 -8.86 7.30 -10.72
CA PRO A 376 -7.76 7.45 -11.67
C PRO A 376 -7.94 6.62 -12.94
N ALA A 377 -7.34 7.08 -14.04
CA ALA A 377 -7.33 6.35 -15.30
C ALA A 377 -6.36 5.14 -15.23
N TYR A 378 -6.82 3.96 -15.65
CA TYR A 378 -6.02 2.74 -15.69
C TYR A 378 -4.66 2.90 -16.37
N ALA A 379 -4.62 3.53 -17.55
CA ALA A 379 -3.38 3.68 -18.33
C ALA A 379 -2.30 4.44 -17.55
N ALA A 380 -2.68 5.52 -16.84
CA ALA A 380 -1.78 6.30 -16.02
C ALA A 380 -1.29 5.48 -14.80
N MET A 381 -2.17 4.73 -14.15
CA MET A 381 -1.79 3.91 -12.99
C MET A 381 -0.89 2.75 -13.40
N ARG A 382 -1.14 2.12 -14.55
CA ARG A 382 -0.25 1.10 -15.10
C ARG A 382 1.16 1.64 -15.36
N GLU A 383 1.27 2.86 -15.92
CA GLU A 383 2.56 3.53 -16.14
C GLU A 383 3.31 3.76 -14.82
N VAL A 384 2.61 4.27 -13.81
CA VAL A 384 3.16 4.45 -12.45
C VAL A 384 3.69 3.13 -11.89
N MET A 385 2.94 2.03 -12.01
CA MET A 385 3.35 0.73 -11.47
C MET A 385 4.55 0.13 -12.21
N VAL A 386 4.67 0.34 -13.53
CA VAL A 386 5.89 0.00 -14.29
C VAL A 386 7.07 0.81 -13.76
N HIS A 387 6.89 2.10 -13.45
CA HIS A 387 7.94 2.96 -12.90
C HIS A 387 8.41 2.51 -11.51
N VAL A 388 7.49 2.00 -10.66
CA VAL A 388 7.84 1.38 -9.36
C VAL A 388 8.84 0.24 -9.53
N TYR A 389 8.57 -0.71 -10.45
CA TYR A 389 9.49 -1.81 -10.72
C TYR A 389 10.86 -1.32 -11.17
N GLU A 390 10.89 -0.40 -12.12
CA GLU A 390 12.13 0.13 -12.68
C GLU A 390 12.95 0.92 -11.64
N ALA A 391 12.29 1.63 -10.73
CA ALA A 391 12.97 2.33 -9.63
C ALA A 391 13.60 1.32 -8.65
N CYS A 392 12.85 0.30 -8.20
CA CYS A 392 13.37 -0.76 -7.34
C CYS A 392 14.55 -1.49 -8.01
N ARG A 393 14.42 -1.85 -9.29
CA ARG A 393 15.46 -2.51 -10.06
C ARG A 393 16.72 -1.64 -10.20
N ARG A 394 16.56 -0.36 -10.52
CA ARG A 394 17.67 0.61 -10.72
C ARG A 394 18.50 0.79 -9.46
N HIS A 395 17.86 0.77 -8.30
CA HIS A 395 18.50 0.93 -7.00
C HIS A 395 18.77 -0.38 -6.26
N TRP A 396 18.52 -1.53 -6.89
CA TRP A 396 18.73 -2.87 -6.33
C TRP A 396 18.01 -3.07 -4.99
N ILE A 397 16.83 -2.49 -4.83
CA ILE A 397 16.04 -2.62 -3.61
C ILE A 397 15.37 -4.00 -3.61
N PRO A 398 15.64 -4.85 -2.61
CA PRO A 398 15.01 -6.15 -2.56
C PRO A 398 13.56 -6.03 -2.12
N VAL A 399 12.64 -6.56 -2.93
CA VAL A 399 11.19 -6.59 -2.67
C VAL A 399 10.67 -8.03 -2.67
N GLY A 400 9.56 -8.30 -1.97
CA GLY A 400 8.95 -9.64 -1.95
C GLY A 400 9.79 -10.72 -1.25
N LEU A 401 10.72 -10.36 -0.34
CA LEU A 401 11.62 -11.32 0.32
C LEU A 401 10.97 -12.10 1.46
N ALA A 402 10.07 -11.47 2.20
CA ALA A 402 9.46 -12.06 3.38
C ALA A 402 8.41 -13.11 2.97
N PRO A 403 8.35 -14.25 3.67
CA PRO A 403 7.48 -15.35 3.26
C PRO A 403 6.03 -15.08 3.59
N ARG A 404 5.14 -15.41 2.67
CA ARG A 404 3.67 -15.36 2.86
C ARG A 404 3.16 -13.97 3.27
N ILE A 405 3.69 -12.92 2.65
CA ILE A 405 3.18 -11.57 2.79
C ILE A 405 2.58 -11.17 1.45
N GLU A 406 1.26 -11.17 1.39
CA GLU A 406 0.45 -10.64 0.30
C GLU A 406 -0.41 -9.52 0.87
N VAL A 407 -0.29 -8.31 0.36
CA VAL A 407 -1.02 -7.12 0.83
C VAL A 407 -2.09 -6.77 -0.19
N SER A 408 -3.36 -6.81 0.20
CA SER A 408 -4.47 -6.61 -0.73
C SER A 408 -4.84 -5.15 -0.99
N LEU A 409 -4.23 -4.20 -0.29
CA LEU A 409 -4.63 -2.78 -0.35
C LEU A 409 -3.89 -1.96 -1.40
N VAL A 410 -2.80 -2.47 -1.90
CA VAL A 410 -1.89 -1.77 -2.83
C VAL A 410 -1.30 -2.78 -3.80
N VAL A 411 -0.98 -2.33 -5.00
CA VAL A 411 -0.14 -3.11 -5.92
C VAL A 411 1.27 -3.14 -5.35
N THR A 412 1.71 -4.30 -4.92
CA THR A 412 3.03 -4.42 -4.27
C THR A 412 4.16 -4.36 -5.30
N PRO A 413 5.36 -3.83 -4.94
CA PRO A 413 6.46 -3.69 -5.90
C PRO A 413 6.89 -4.99 -6.57
N ASP A 414 6.73 -6.16 -5.94
CA ASP A 414 7.04 -7.47 -6.52
C ASP A 414 5.98 -7.93 -7.54
N GLU A 415 4.72 -7.52 -7.41
CA GLU A 415 3.66 -7.77 -8.40
C GLU A 415 3.91 -7.02 -9.70
N THR A 416 4.48 -5.81 -9.60
CA THR A 416 4.78 -4.98 -10.77
C THR A 416 5.81 -5.62 -11.72
N ALA A 417 6.51 -6.66 -11.28
CA ALA A 417 7.34 -7.50 -12.16
C ALA A 417 6.55 -8.12 -13.32
N LEU A 418 5.22 -8.32 -13.15
CA LEU A 418 4.34 -8.84 -14.22
C LEU A 418 4.11 -7.84 -15.35
N LEU A 419 4.34 -6.55 -15.10
CA LEU A 419 4.21 -5.45 -16.06
C LEU A 419 5.52 -5.14 -16.80
N ALA A 420 6.64 -5.57 -16.22
CA ALA A 420 7.96 -5.15 -16.68
C ALA A 420 8.41 -5.86 -17.98
N PRO A 421 9.10 -5.12 -18.88
CA PRO A 421 9.70 -5.72 -20.07
C PRO A 421 10.74 -6.80 -19.73
N ARG A 422 10.71 -7.94 -20.42
CA ARG A 422 11.60 -9.09 -20.19
C ARG A 422 13.01 -8.86 -20.78
N THR A 423 13.71 -7.83 -20.30
CA THR A 423 15.08 -7.47 -20.69
C THR A 423 16.12 -8.28 -19.94
N ALA A 424 17.39 -8.21 -20.35
CA ALA A 424 18.50 -8.82 -19.60
C ALA A 424 18.58 -8.28 -18.17
N GLY A 425 18.37 -6.95 -17.97
CA GLY A 425 18.32 -6.33 -16.65
C GLY A 425 17.19 -6.85 -15.76
N PHE A 426 16.04 -7.15 -16.34
CA PHE A 426 14.94 -7.82 -15.64
C PHE A 426 15.40 -9.16 -15.07
N TYR A 427 15.95 -10.05 -15.90
CA TYR A 427 16.34 -11.40 -15.45
C TYR A 427 17.46 -11.35 -14.40
N VAL A 428 18.39 -10.41 -14.51
CA VAL A 428 19.48 -10.25 -13.54
C VAL A 428 18.89 -9.80 -12.18
N TYR A 429 17.96 -8.86 -12.17
CA TYR A 429 17.31 -8.39 -10.94
C TYR A 429 16.43 -9.47 -10.32
N GLU A 430 15.64 -10.22 -11.10
CA GLU A 430 14.84 -11.34 -10.60
C GLU A 430 15.71 -12.47 -10.01
N ALA A 431 16.88 -12.73 -10.62
CA ALA A 431 17.86 -13.67 -10.06
C ALA A 431 18.42 -13.18 -8.72
N TYR A 432 18.74 -11.88 -8.62
CA TYR A 432 19.14 -11.24 -7.36
C TYR A 432 18.06 -11.39 -6.28
N LEU A 433 16.78 -11.09 -6.57
CA LEU A 433 15.69 -11.23 -5.61
C LEU A 433 15.55 -12.66 -5.10
N ARG A 434 15.67 -13.65 -5.97
CA ARG A 434 15.64 -15.08 -5.59
C ARG A 434 16.80 -15.45 -4.65
N LEU A 435 18.01 -15.01 -4.96
CA LEU A 435 19.17 -15.24 -4.11
C LEU A 435 19.05 -14.55 -2.76
N ALA A 436 18.59 -13.29 -2.76
CA ALA A 436 18.32 -12.52 -1.55
C ALA A 436 17.25 -13.19 -0.66
N ALA A 437 16.17 -13.68 -1.27
CA ALA A 437 15.12 -14.42 -0.55
C ALA A 437 15.66 -15.73 0.07
N LEU A 438 16.49 -16.47 -0.66
CA LEU A 438 17.13 -17.68 -0.15
C LEU A 438 18.06 -17.36 1.04
N ALA A 439 18.87 -16.32 0.92
CA ALA A 439 19.79 -15.88 1.98
C ALA A 439 19.04 -15.38 3.24
N ALA A 440 17.86 -14.74 3.04
CA ALA A 440 17.07 -14.21 4.15
C ALA A 440 16.21 -15.27 4.89
N ARG A 441 16.00 -16.46 4.31
CA ARG A 441 15.19 -17.54 4.91
C ARG A 441 15.54 -17.88 6.36
N PRO A 442 16.82 -18.09 6.75
CA PRO A 442 17.17 -18.42 8.14
C PRO A 442 16.81 -17.28 9.10
N LEU A 443 16.97 -16.02 8.67
CA LEU A 443 16.61 -14.85 9.46
C LEU A 443 15.09 -14.82 9.71
N PHE A 444 14.28 -14.97 8.68
CA PHE A 444 12.83 -15.01 8.82
C PHE A 444 12.36 -16.19 9.66
N ALA A 445 12.94 -17.38 9.44
CA ALA A 445 12.64 -18.57 10.24
C ALA A 445 12.93 -18.33 11.73
N ARG A 446 14.02 -17.64 12.08
CA ARG A 446 14.35 -17.27 13.46
C ARG A 446 13.35 -16.26 14.03
N ARG A 447 12.98 -15.23 13.27
CA ARG A 447 12.06 -14.16 13.71
C ARG A 447 10.62 -14.63 13.89
N LEU A 448 10.21 -15.68 13.14
CA LEU A 448 8.88 -16.27 13.21
C LEU A 448 8.72 -17.37 14.27
N ARG A 449 9.80 -17.74 14.96
CA ARG A 449 9.72 -18.69 16.07
C ARG A 449 9.06 -18.03 17.28
N THR A 450 8.00 -18.66 17.78
CA THR A 450 7.46 -18.32 19.09
C THR A 450 8.52 -18.67 20.14
N VAL A 451 8.90 -17.74 20.98
CA VAL A 451 9.63 -18.06 22.19
C VAL A 451 8.64 -18.86 23.04
N SER A 452 8.84 -20.16 23.19
CA SER A 452 8.07 -20.96 24.12
C SER A 452 8.30 -20.36 25.50
N ALA A 453 7.35 -19.57 25.99
CA ALA A 453 7.33 -19.20 27.37
C ALA A 453 7.10 -20.51 28.14
N HIS A 454 8.11 -21.02 28.81
CA HIS A 454 7.91 -21.90 29.92
C HIS A 454 7.10 -21.09 30.93
N LEU A 455 5.79 -21.27 30.89
CA LEU A 455 4.91 -20.95 32.01
C LEU A 455 5.21 -22.01 33.07
N GLY A 456 6.15 -21.70 33.93
CA GLY A 456 6.28 -22.37 35.23
C GLY A 456 5.23 -21.87 36.20
#